data_06351b46813c9ae9ac0d3e6074b25b8c
#
_entry.id   06351b46813c9ae9ac0d3e6074b25b8c
#
_cell.length_a   1.000
_cell.length_b   1.000
_cell.length_c   1.000
_cell.angle_alpha   90.00
_cell.angle_beta   90.00
_cell.angle_gamma   90.00
#
_symmetry.space_group_name_H-M   'P 1'
#
loop_
_entity.id
_entity.type
_entity.pdbx_description
1 polymer ?
#
loop_
_entity_poly.entity_id
_entity_poly.type
_entity_poly.pdbx_seq_one_letter_code
_entity_poly.pdbx_strand_id
1 'polypeptide(L)'
;ELLKEKRQALITHAVTKGLDTNVPMRDSKSEWIGEVPEHWRVCSLGYLSRISTGGTPDRKNDSYWNGEIPWVKTGEINYKIISDTEERITDAGLSNSATFIAEPGTILMAMYGMGVTRGRVAVLGIPASFNQACAAISCSSGVHNWYVFYCLCAAYRFIRDLGNEASQVNLNLEIVSKIKVPVPPLLEQEEIEKHLVAQLQKLDAIEQRVSNSISLIKERRSAFITAAVTGQIDLRESA
;
A
#
# COMPACT_ATOMS: atom_id res chain seq x y z
N GLU A 1 -16.01 -0.73 -7.82
CA GLU A 1 -16.07 -1.64 -6.67
C GLU A 1 -15.52 -3.02 -7.05
N LEU A 2 -16.11 -3.72 -8.02
CA LEU A 2 -15.72 -5.07 -8.45
C LEU A 2 -14.23 -5.22 -8.81
N LEU A 3 -13.61 -4.23 -9.49
CA LEU A 3 -12.19 -4.28 -9.82
C LEU A 3 -11.30 -4.19 -8.57
N LYS A 4 -11.71 -3.43 -7.57
CA LYS A 4 -10.99 -3.34 -6.28
C LYS A 4 -11.06 -4.65 -5.51
N GLU A 5 -12.24 -5.26 -5.46
CA GLU A 5 -12.45 -6.56 -4.83
C GLU A 5 -11.63 -7.65 -5.54
N LYS A 6 -11.63 -7.66 -6.88
CA LYS A 6 -10.84 -8.59 -7.67
C LYS A 6 -9.33 -8.41 -7.43
N ARG A 7 -8.85 -7.15 -7.36
CA ARG A 7 -7.46 -6.83 -7.00
C ARG A 7 -7.10 -7.40 -5.64
N GLN A 8 -7.94 -7.13 -4.62
CA GLN A 8 -7.71 -7.60 -3.26
C GLN A 8 -7.71 -9.13 -3.19
N ALA A 9 -8.67 -9.79 -3.83
CA ALA A 9 -8.77 -11.25 -3.87
C ALA A 9 -7.54 -11.88 -4.55
N LEU A 10 -7.08 -11.30 -5.67
CA LEU A 10 -5.89 -11.75 -6.38
C LEU A 10 -4.63 -11.69 -5.50
N ILE A 11 -4.41 -10.53 -4.85
CA ILE A 11 -3.25 -10.35 -3.96
C ILE A 11 -3.34 -11.34 -2.79
N THR A 12 -4.48 -11.39 -2.11
CA THR A 12 -4.68 -12.27 -0.95
C THR A 12 -4.45 -13.72 -1.31
N HIS A 13 -5.02 -14.21 -2.42
CA HIS A 13 -4.82 -15.58 -2.87
C HIS A 13 -3.33 -15.89 -3.11
N ALA A 14 -2.65 -15.06 -3.89
CA ALA A 14 -1.26 -15.31 -4.25
C ALA A 14 -0.32 -15.35 -3.03
N VAL A 15 -0.51 -14.43 -2.05
CA VAL A 15 0.35 -14.37 -0.88
C VAL A 15 -0.02 -15.35 0.24
N THR A 16 -1.20 -15.99 0.18
CA THR A 16 -1.61 -16.97 1.21
C THR A 16 -1.70 -18.40 0.69
N LYS A 17 -1.98 -18.60 -0.59
CA LYS A 17 -2.18 -19.92 -1.23
C LYS A 17 -1.09 -20.27 -2.22
N GLY A 18 -0.27 -19.29 -2.64
CA GLY A 18 0.70 -19.49 -3.71
C GLY A 18 0.07 -19.50 -5.10
N LEU A 19 0.85 -19.95 -6.08
CA LEU A 19 0.43 -20.05 -7.47
C LEU A 19 0.07 -21.48 -7.89
N ASP A 20 0.58 -22.49 -7.19
CA ASP A 20 0.26 -23.89 -7.44
C ASP A 20 -0.90 -24.33 -6.53
N THR A 21 -2.00 -24.74 -7.15
CA THR A 21 -3.21 -25.19 -6.45
C THR A 21 -3.16 -26.67 -5.99
N ASN A 22 -2.12 -27.41 -6.39
CA ASN A 22 -2.01 -28.84 -6.12
C ASN A 22 -1.14 -29.18 -4.89
N VAL A 23 -0.62 -28.16 -4.21
CA VAL A 23 0.23 -28.35 -3.02
C VAL A 23 -0.61 -28.67 -1.78
N PRO A 24 -0.13 -29.53 -0.87
CA PRO A 24 -0.78 -29.77 0.41
C PRO A 24 -0.85 -28.47 1.22
N MET A 25 -1.99 -28.25 1.88
CA MET A 25 -2.25 -27.06 2.67
C MET A 25 -2.28 -27.40 4.17
N ARG A 26 -1.91 -26.42 5.01
CA ARG A 26 -2.02 -26.51 6.46
C ARG A 26 -2.57 -25.21 7.06
N ASP A 27 -3.18 -25.30 8.22
CA ASP A 27 -3.61 -24.13 8.98
C ASP A 27 -2.41 -23.29 9.45
N SER A 28 -2.41 -22.02 9.13
CA SER A 28 -1.36 -21.05 9.50
C SER A 28 -1.41 -20.62 10.97
N LYS A 29 -2.50 -20.88 11.65
CA LYS A 29 -2.84 -20.35 13.00
C LYS A 29 -2.89 -18.83 13.02
N SER A 30 -3.26 -18.20 11.90
CA SER A 30 -3.46 -16.75 11.76
C SER A 30 -4.76 -16.49 11.02
N GLU A 31 -5.65 -15.72 11.64
CA GLU A 31 -7.00 -15.45 11.12
C GLU A 31 -6.99 -14.88 9.69
N TRP A 32 -6.14 -13.86 9.42
CA TRP A 32 -6.12 -13.21 8.12
C TRP A 32 -5.48 -14.07 7.01
N ILE A 33 -4.62 -15.03 7.39
CA ILE A 33 -3.92 -15.91 6.46
C ILE A 33 -4.79 -17.13 6.14
N GLY A 34 -5.40 -17.75 7.16
CA GLY A 34 -6.11 -19.01 7.05
C GLY A 34 -5.14 -20.18 6.77
N GLU A 35 -5.37 -20.94 5.72
CA GLU A 35 -4.48 -22.00 5.29
C GLU A 35 -3.36 -21.49 4.39
N VAL A 36 -2.18 -22.15 4.46
CA VAL A 36 -1.00 -21.90 3.61
C VAL A 36 -0.45 -23.22 3.07
N PRO A 37 0.32 -23.20 1.98
CA PRO A 37 1.10 -24.39 1.56
C PRO A 37 1.93 -24.96 2.71
N GLU A 38 1.93 -26.28 2.87
CA GLU A 38 2.56 -26.95 4.01
C GLU A 38 4.04 -26.63 4.14
N HIS A 39 4.74 -26.45 3.02
CA HIS A 39 6.16 -26.12 2.96
C HIS A 39 6.48 -24.66 3.32
N TRP A 40 5.46 -23.77 3.43
CA TRP A 40 5.70 -22.38 3.81
C TRP A 40 5.87 -22.24 5.32
N ARG A 41 6.72 -21.30 5.71
CA ARG A 41 6.78 -20.83 7.10
C ARG A 41 5.80 -19.70 7.33
N VAL A 42 5.40 -19.48 8.57
CA VAL A 42 4.61 -18.34 9.01
C VAL A 42 5.38 -17.68 10.15
N CYS A 43 5.84 -16.46 9.93
CA CYS A 43 6.69 -15.73 10.87
C CYS A 43 6.08 -14.39 11.25
N SER A 44 6.45 -13.85 12.39
CA SER A 44 6.14 -12.45 12.73
C SER A 44 7.04 -11.50 11.93
N LEU A 45 6.49 -10.37 11.50
CA LEU A 45 7.19 -9.37 10.68
C LEU A 45 8.50 -8.89 11.32
N GLY A 46 8.53 -8.77 12.64
CA GLY A 46 9.74 -8.39 13.39
C GLY A 46 10.90 -9.38 13.30
N TYR A 47 10.65 -10.67 12.92
CA TYR A 47 11.71 -11.64 12.63
C TYR A 47 12.23 -11.54 11.18
N LEU A 48 11.43 -10.91 10.30
CA LEU A 48 11.72 -10.81 8.88
C LEU A 48 12.31 -9.46 8.49
N SER A 49 12.25 -8.48 9.40
CA SER A 49 12.60 -7.09 9.09
C SER A 49 13.03 -6.32 10.33
N ARG A 50 13.81 -5.26 10.10
CA ARG A 50 14.02 -4.20 11.08
C ARG A 50 12.87 -3.20 10.95
N ILE A 51 12.22 -2.88 12.07
CA ILE A 51 11.09 -1.94 12.11
C ILE A 51 11.46 -0.76 12.99
N SER A 52 11.26 0.45 12.50
CA SER A 52 11.57 1.70 13.21
C SER A 52 10.57 2.80 12.87
N THR A 53 10.48 3.83 13.72
CA THR A 53 9.68 5.02 13.44
C THR A 53 10.57 6.16 12.97
N GLY A 54 9.97 7.11 12.24
CA GLY A 54 10.60 8.38 11.94
C GLY A 54 10.42 9.41 13.04
N GLY A 55 10.52 10.68 12.66
CA GLY A 55 10.36 11.83 13.53
C GLY A 55 9.87 13.05 12.78
N THR A 56 9.47 14.07 13.52
CA THR A 56 9.05 15.36 12.97
C THR A 56 9.97 16.44 13.53
N PRO A 57 10.72 17.14 12.68
CA PRO A 57 11.45 18.35 13.11
C PRO A 57 10.50 19.38 13.72
N ASP A 58 11.00 20.24 14.58
CA ASP A 58 10.16 21.28 15.19
C ASP A 58 9.50 22.14 14.10
N ARG A 59 8.17 22.13 14.05
CA ARG A 59 7.36 22.88 13.10
C ARG A 59 7.46 24.40 13.25
N LYS A 60 7.91 24.88 14.40
CA LYS A 60 8.08 26.30 14.69
C LYS A 60 9.42 26.85 14.19
N ASN A 61 10.33 25.98 13.81
CA ASN A 61 11.65 26.38 13.31
C ASN A 61 11.69 26.26 11.77
N ASP A 62 11.47 27.36 11.07
CA ASP A 62 11.44 27.43 9.62
C ASP A 62 12.75 26.96 8.96
N SER A 63 13.90 27.05 9.69
CA SER A 63 15.20 26.59 9.15
C SER A 63 15.29 25.08 9.00
N TYR A 64 14.35 24.30 9.52
CA TYR A 64 14.31 22.84 9.41
C TYR A 64 13.52 22.36 8.17
N TRP A 65 12.80 23.27 7.51
CA TRP A 65 11.86 22.95 6.45
C TRP A 65 12.29 23.53 5.09
N ASN A 66 11.67 23.07 4.01
CA ASN A 66 11.90 23.51 2.63
C ASN A 66 13.35 23.27 2.14
N GLY A 67 13.99 22.19 2.63
CA GLY A 67 15.32 21.75 2.16
C GLY A 67 15.24 20.76 1.00
N GLU A 68 16.28 19.93 0.86
CA GLU A 68 16.41 18.96 -0.23
C GLU A 68 15.98 17.53 0.17
N ILE A 69 15.86 17.22 1.47
CA ILE A 69 15.59 15.88 1.95
C ILE A 69 14.08 15.60 1.93
N PRO A 70 13.58 14.66 1.12
CA PRO A 70 12.17 14.27 1.12
C PRO A 70 11.71 13.82 2.51
N TRP A 71 10.51 14.25 2.93
CA TRP A 71 9.94 13.91 4.23
C TRP A 71 8.48 13.46 4.09
N VAL A 72 8.25 12.16 4.30
CA VAL A 72 6.97 11.50 4.05
C VAL A 72 6.02 11.67 5.22
N LYS A 73 4.79 12.09 4.94
CA LYS A 73 3.65 12.08 5.87
C LYS A 73 2.80 10.82 5.70
N THR A 74 2.05 10.45 6.73
CA THR A 74 1.11 9.31 6.66
C THR A 74 0.07 9.42 5.55
N GLY A 75 -0.33 10.64 5.16
CA GLY A 75 -1.28 10.88 4.08
C GLY A 75 -0.77 10.44 2.70
N GLU A 76 0.54 10.39 2.50
CA GLU A 76 1.18 9.99 1.24
C GLU A 76 1.29 8.47 1.10
N ILE A 77 1.06 7.71 2.19
CA ILE A 77 1.10 6.24 2.19
C ILE A 77 -0.21 5.70 1.59
N ASN A 78 -0.16 5.29 0.33
CA ASN A 78 -1.36 4.93 -0.43
C ASN A 78 -1.11 3.83 -1.48
N TYR A 79 -0.51 2.70 -1.06
CA TYR A 79 -0.30 1.49 -1.89
C TYR A 79 0.51 1.72 -3.18
N LYS A 80 1.34 2.76 -3.21
CA LYS A 80 2.14 3.16 -4.37
C LYS A 80 3.62 3.23 -4.01
N ILE A 81 4.45 3.38 -5.04
CA ILE A 81 5.83 3.80 -4.88
C ILE A 81 5.82 5.30 -4.57
N ILE A 82 6.52 5.69 -3.52
CA ILE A 82 6.77 7.10 -3.19
C ILE A 82 8.01 7.55 -3.94
N SER A 83 7.82 8.32 -5.00
CA SER A 83 8.88 8.86 -5.87
C SER A 83 9.16 10.34 -5.61
N ASP A 84 8.30 11.02 -4.84
CA ASP A 84 8.47 12.39 -4.37
C ASP A 84 7.59 12.62 -3.13
N THR A 85 7.78 13.74 -2.42
CA THR A 85 7.05 14.12 -1.22
C THR A 85 6.57 15.55 -1.29
N GLU A 86 5.44 15.83 -0.63
CA GLU A 86 4.89 17.19 -0.54
C GLU A 86 5.78 18.12 0.28
N GLU A 87 6.45 17.58 1.29
CA GLU A 87 7.31 18.35 2.19
C GLU A 87 8.73 17.82 2.15
N ARG A 88 9.67 18.73 2.42
CA ARG A 88 11.09 18.42 2.50
C ARG A 88 11.69 19.06 3.74
N ILE A 89 12.73 18.45 4.30
CA ILE A 89 13.48 18.98 5.43
C ILE A 89 14.92 19.32 5.03
N THR A 90 15.55 20.15 5.83
CA THR A 90 16.99 20.48 5.70
C THR A 90 17.85 19.48 6.46
N ASP A 91 19.17 19.50 6.25
CA ASP A 91 20.14 18.76 7.06
C ASP A 91 20.03 19.13 8.54
N ALA A 92 19.75 20.40 8.84
CA ALA A 92 19.50 20.87 10.20
C ALA A 92 18.25 20.23 10.78
N GLY A 93 17.16 20.13 10.00
CA GLY A 93 15.92 19.43 10.40
C GLY A 93 16.15 17.95 10.64
N LEU A 94 16.93 17.29 9.78
CA LEU A 94 17.31 15.89 9.95
C LEU A 94 18.12 15.69 11.24
N SER A 95 19.15 16.49 11.46
CA SER A 95 20.08 16.35 12.59
C SER A 95 19.44 16.71 13.95
N ASN A 96 18.41 17.55 13.96
CA ASN A 96 17.72 17.99 15.19
C ASN A 96 16.36 17.30 15.40
N SER A 97 16.16 16.12 14.80
CA SER A 97 14.94 15.32 14.99
C SER A 97 15.27 13.83 15.08
N ALA A 98 14.27 13.03 15.47
CA ALA A 98 14.42 11.59 15.55
C ALA A 98 14.24 10.88 14.20
N THR A 99 13.99 11.64 13.10
CA THR A 99 13.87 11.04 11.78
C THR A 99 15.25 10.66 11.23
N PHE A 100 15.23 9.76 10.26
CA PHE A 100 16.44 9.34 9.54
C PHE A 100 16.06 9.08 8.07
N ILE A 101 17.06 8.98 7.21
CA ILE A 101 16.85 8.65 5.80
C ILE A 101 16.77 7.13 5.68
N ALA A 102 15.64 6.64 5.17
CA ALA A 102 15.46 5.25 4.79
C ALA A 102 15.74 5.07 3.30
N GLU A 103 16.31 3.92 2.96
CA GLU A 103 16.71 3.57 1.61
C GLU A 103 15.51 3.19 0.71
N PRO A 104 15.63 3.36 -0.62
CA PRO A 104 14.66 2.82 -1.57
C PRO A 104 14.39 1.32 -1.33
N GLY A 105 13.14 0.90 -1.53
CA GLY A 105 12.69 -0.45 -1.24
C GLY A 105 12.18 -0.63 0.20
N THR A 106 12.43 0.32 1.11
CA THR A 106 11.83 0.30 2.45
C THR A 106 10.31 0.45 2.35
N ILE A 107 9.58 -0.41 3.05
CA ILE A 107 8.12 -0.32 3.14
C ILE A 107 7.78 0.65 4.29
N LEU A 108 6.96 1.64 4.01
CA LEU A 108 6.37 2.50 5.03
C LEU A 108 4.94 2.06 5.33
N MET A 109 4.59 1.94 6.61
CA MET A 109 3.23 1.68 7.08
C MET A 109 2.70 2.87 7.90
N ALA A 110 1.51 3.34 7.59
CA ALA A 110 0.82 4.35 8.40
C ALA A 110 0.29 3.72 9.69
N MET A 111 0.88 4.09 10.83
CA MET A 111 0.43 3.59 12.15
C MET A 111 -0.75 4.39 12.69
N TYR A 112 -0.89 5.66 12.29
CA TYR A 112 -1.93 6.57 12.74
C TYR A 112 -2.78 7.03 11.56
N GLY A 113 -3.95 7.51 11.86
CA GLY A 113 -4.87 8.10 10.89
C GLY A 113 -6.31 7.66 11.13
N MET A 114 -7.23 8.62 11.10
CA MET A 114 -8.66 8.33 11.19
C MET A 114 -9.17 7.68 9.89
N GLY A 115 -10.12 6.77 10.02
CA GLY A 115 -10.78 6.14 8.88
C GLY A 115 -9.91 5.11 8.17
N VAL A 116 -9.48 5.40 6.93
CA VAL A 116 -8.88 4.42 6.02
C VAL A 116 -7.34 4.46 5.94
N THR A 117 -6.68 5.43 6.57
CA THR A 117 -5.21 5.62 6.41
C THR A 117 -4.42 4.62 7.24
N ARG A 118 -4.85 4.35 8.48
CA ARG A 118 -4.19 3.40 9.38
C ARG A 118 -4.05 2.01 8.73
N GLY A 119 -2.85 1.44 8.77
CA GLY A 119 -2.52 0.14 8.19
C GLY A 119 -2.18 0.17 6.69
N ARG A 120 -2.33 1.33 6.01
CA ARG A 120 -1.86 1.45 4.62
C ARG A 120 -0.35 1.34 4.55
N VAL A 121 0.12 0.85 3.42
CA VAL A 121 1.54 0.70 3.13
C VAL A 121 1.91 1.34 1.79
N ALA A 122 3.18 1.74 1.66
CA ALA A 122 3.79 2.21 0.43
C ALA A 122 5.25 1.78 0.41
N VAL A 123 5.90 1.79 -0.74
CA VAL A 123 7.32 1.47 -0.89
C VAL A 123 8.08 2.75 -1.27
N LEU A 124 9.18 3.03 -0.62
CA LEU A 124 10.06 4.12 -1.00
C LEU A 124 10.74 3.82 -2.34
N GLY A 125 10.59 4.70 -3.31
CA GLY A 125 11.32 4.68 -4.58
C GLY A 125 12.56 5.59 -4.57
N ILE A 126 12.67 6.44 -3.55
CA ILE A 126 13.76 7.40 -3.33
C ILE A 126 14.23 7.31 -1.87
N PRO A 127 15.45 7.71 -1.55
CA PRO A 127 15.86 7.94 -0.17
C PRO A 127 14.96 9.01 0.45
N ALA A 128 14.35 8.74 1.60
CA ALA A 128 13.45 9.69 2.23
C ALA A 128 13.42 9.54 3.76
N SER A 129 13.22 10.65 4.45
CA SER A 129 12.85 10.69 5.86
C SER A 129 11.32 10.63 6.02
N PHE A 130 10.81 10.44 7.20
CA PHE A 130 9.38 10.25 7.43
C PHE A 130 8.99 10.62 8.87
N ASN A 131 7.71 10.87 9.08
CA ASN A 131 7.20 11.27 10.38
C ASN A 131 7.11 10.09 11.37
N GLN A 132 6.91 10.39 12.65
CA GLN A 132 6.81 9.40 13.72
C GLN A 132 5.54 8.53 13.63
N ALA A 133 4.56 8.90 12.83
CA ALA A 133 3.34 8.12 12.62
C ALA A 133 3.48 7.06 11.52
N CYS A 134 4.67 6.97 10.91
CA CYS A 134 5.04 5.94 9.95
C CYS A 134 5.98 4.92 10.58
N ALA A 135 5.74 3.64 10.35
CA ALA A 135 6.71 2.57 10.60
C ALA A 135 7.45 2.26 9.31
N ALA A 136 8.78 2.33 9.34
CA ALA A 136 9.65 1.86 8.27
C ALA A 136 9.98 0.38 8.51
N ILE A 137 9.77 -0.44 7.51
CA ILE A 137 9.95 -1.88 7.52
C ILE A 137 11.02 -2.21 6.47
N SER A 138 12.23 -2.50 6.93
CA SER A 138 13.37 -2.90 6.08
C SER A 138 13.58 -4.40 6.19
N CYS A 139 13.25 -5.14 5.14
CA CYS A 139 13.32 -6.60 5.12
C CYS A 139 14.76 -7.11 5.22
N SER A 140 14.96 -8.22 5.90
CA SER A 140 16.23 -8.91 6.03
C SER A 140 16.58 -9.68 4.76
N SER A 141 17.84 -10.07 4.58
CA SER A 141 18.27 -10.94 3.49
C SER A 141 17.47 -12.26 3.47
N GLY A 142 17.03 -12.68 2.29
CA GLY A 142 16.18 -13.87 2.11
C GLY A 142 14.67 -13.62 2.18
N VAL A 143 14.26 -12.34 2.33
CA VAL A 143 12.87 -11.93 2.26
C VAL A 143 12.72 -10.79 1.26
N HIS A 144 11.86 -10.98 0.28
CA HIS A 144 11.68 -10.01 -0.80
C HIS A 144 10.75 -8.88 -0.39
N ASN A 145 11.19 -7.61 -0.48
CA ASN A 145 10.44 -6.44 -0.02
C ASN A 145 9.05 -6.33 -0.66
N TRP A 146 8.97 -6.54 -1.98
CA TRP A 146 7.69 -6.44 -2.69
C TRP A 146 6.72 -7.56 -2.31
N TYR A 147 7.23 -8.77 -2.03
CA TYR A 147 6.40 -9.85 -1.53
C TYR A 147 5.77 -9.47 -0.17
N VAL A 148 6.58 -8.95 0.76
CA VAL A 148 6.10 -8.47 2.07
C VAL A 148 5.12 -7.31 1.91
N PHE A 149 5.38 -6.38 0.99
CA PHE A 149 4.45 -5.30 0.66
C PHE A 149 3.06 -5.86 0.25
N TYR A 150 3.01 -6.86 -0.64
CA TYR A 150 1.75 -7.48 -1.03
C TYR A 150 1.08 -8.24 0.13
N CYS A 151 1.83 -8.89 1.00
CA CYS A 151 1.29 -9.50 2.22
C CYS A 151 0.61 -8.45 3.12
N LEU A 152 1.23 -7.30 3.31
CA LEU A 152 0.68 -6.21 4.12
C LEU A 152 -0.54 -5.55 3.43
N CYS A 153 -0.56 -5.47 2.10
CA CYS A 153 -1.74 -5.07 1.34
C CYS A 153 -2.90 -6.05 1.55
N ALA A 154 -2.63 -7.36 1.52
CA ALA A 154 -3.63 -8.40 1.77
C ALA A 154 -4.18 -8.32 3.20
N ALA A 155 -3.31 -8.13 4.17
CA ALA A 155 -3.62 -8.05 5.59
C ALA A 155 -4.29 -6.73 6.02
N TYR A 156 -4.50 -5.76 5.12
CA TYR A 156 -4.91 -4.39 5.46
C TYR A 156 -6.12 -4.33 6.40
N ARG A 157 -7.20 -5.08 6.12
CA ARG A 157 -8.40 -5.07 6.96
C ARG A 157 -8.10 -5.56 8.36
N PHE A 158 -7.40 -6.68 8.47
CA PHE A 158 -6.94 -7.24 9.74
C PHE A 158 -6.05 -6.24 10.52
N ILE A 159 -5.03 -5.67 9.87
CA ILE A 159 -4.12 -4.69 10.49
C ILE A 159 -4.89 -3.47 11.01
N ARG A 160 -5.83 -2.96 10.22
CA ARG A 160 -6.65 -1.82 10.62
C ARG A 160 -7.48 -2.12 11.87
N ASP A 161 -7.97 -3.34 11.99
CA ASP A 161 -8.88 -3.73 13.08
C ASP A 161 -8.11 -4.12 14.36
N LEU A 162 -6.81 -4.49 14.29
CA LEU A 162 -5.95 -4.75 15.46
C LEU A 162 -5.90 -3.58 16.45
N GLY A 163 -6.04 -2.34 16.01
CA GLY A 163 -6.07 -1.16 16.87
C GLY A 163 -7.40 -0.94 17.59
N ASN A 164 -8.46 -1.68 17.27
CA ASN A 164 -9.81 -1.49 17.85
C ASN A 164 -10.04 -2.35 19.09
N GLU A 165 -9.30 -3.43 19.28
CA GLU A 165 -9.45 -4.36 20.42
C GLU A 165 -8.69 -3.91 21.67
N ALA A 166 -7.65 -3.11 21.52
CA ALA A 166 -6.98 -2.47 22.64
C ALA A 166 -7.52 -1.04 22.79
N SER A 167 -7.55 -0.52 24.00
CA SER A 167 -7.93 0.87 24.33
C SER A 167 -7.09 1.97 23.61
N GLN A 168 -6.29 1.58 22.62
CA GLN A 168 -5.47 2.43 21.78
C GLN A 168 -5.97 2.39 20.33
N VAL A 169 -6.46 3.52 19.88
CA VAL A 169 -6.95 3.75 18.51
C VAL A 169 -5.84 3.65 17.43
N ASN A 170 -4.56 3.54 17.82
CA ASN A 170 -3.41 3.61 16.93
C ASN A 170 -2.56 2.33 16.98
N LEU A 171 -1.94 1.98 15.84
CA LEU A 171 -0.89 0.96 15.79
C LEU A 171 0.39 1.50 16.48
N ASN A 172 1.21 0.58 16.96
CA ASN A 172 2.57 0.85 17.45
C ASN A 172 3.55 -0.18 16.88
N LEU A 173 4.85 0.02 17.09
CA LEU A 173 5.88 -0.88 16.55
C LEU A 173 5.74 -2.32 17.05
N GLU A 174 5.28 -2.51 18.28
CA GLU A 174 5.08 -3.84 18.84
C GLU A 174 3.98 -4.59 18.12
N ILE A 175 2.83 -3.95 17.88
CA ILE A 175 1.72 -4.51 17.11
C ILE A 175 2.18 -4.83 15.69
N VAL A 176 2.86 -3.88 15.03
CA VAL A 176 3.38 -4.09 13.66
C VAL A 176 4.36 -5.26 13.61
N SER A 177 5.26 -5.38 14.59
CA SER A 177 6.23 -6.47 14.65
C SER A 177 5.60 -7.86 14.82
N LYS A 178 4.42 -7.95 15.45
CA LYS A 178 3.69 -9.20 15.70
C LYS A 178 2.82 -9.64 14.51
N ILE A 179 2.63 -8.82 13.48
CA ILE A 179 1.87 -9.19 12.29
C ILE A 179 2.50 -10.46 11.68
N LYS A 180 1.69 -11.50 11.52
CA LYS A 180 2.13 -12.76 10.89
C LYS A 180 2.16 -12.59 9.37
N VAL A 181 3.21 -13.12 8.75
CA VAL A 181 3.43 -13.11 7.30
C VAL A 181 3.78 -14.52 6.85
N PRO A 182 3.13 -15.04 5.78
CA PRO A 182 3.55 -16.30 5.15
C PRO A 182 4.90 -16.10 4.47
N VAL A 183 5.77 -17.07 4.54
CA VAL A 183 7.15 -16.96 4.01
C VAL A 183 7.48 -18.20 3.18
N PRO A 184 7.20 -18.17 1.86
CA PRO A 184 7.68 -19.17 0.92
C PRO A 184 9.21 -19.12 0.74
N PRO A 185 9.81 -20.11 0.06
CA PRO A 185 11.18 -20.01 -0.43
C PRO A 185 11.38 -18.75 -1.29
N LEU A 186 12.59 -18.16 -1.29
CA LEU A 186 12.85 -16.87 -1.95
C LEU A 186 12.47 -16.85 -3.43
N LEU A 187 12.77 -17.92 -4.17
CA LEU A 187 12.39 -18.03 -5.59
C LEU A 187 10.87 -17.98 -5.79
N GLU A 188 10.12 -18.61 -4.90
CA GLU A 188 8.65 -18.59 -4.96
C GLU A 188 8.09 -17.18 -4.60
N GLN A 189 8.73 -16.45 -3.67
CA GLN A 189 8.39 -15.05 -3.40
C GLN A 189 8.53 -14.19 -4.66
N GLU A 190 9.62 -14.36 -5.41
CA GLU A 190 9.88 -13.64 -6.65
C GLU A 190 8.88 -14.01 -7.77
N GLU A 191 8.51 -15.29 -7.87
CA GLU A 191 7.52 -15.77 -8.83
C GLU A 191 6.14 -15.19 -8.53
N ILE A 192 5.74 -15.18 -7.25
CA ILE A 192 4.49 -14.57 -6.79
C ILE A 192 4.47 -13.08 -7.12
N GLU A 193 5.56 -12.36 -6.84
CA GLU A 193 5.66 -10.95 -7.19
C GLU A 193 5.51 -10.72 -8.68
N LYS A 194 6.28 -11.41 -9.53
CA LYS A 194 6.20 -11.29 -10.99
C LYS A 194 4.78 -11.55 -11.51
N HIS A 195 4.14 -12.58 -10.96
CA HIS A 195 2.75 -12.89 -11.29
C HIS A 195 1.82 -11.74 -10.90
N LEU A 196 1.92 -11.23 -9.66
CA LEU A 196 1.08 -10.14 -9.18
C LEU A 196 1.28 -8.87 -10.01
N VAL A 197 2.52 -8.48 -10.29
CA VAL A 197 2.81 -7.31 -11.13
C VAL A 197 2.11 -7.44 -12.49
N ALA A 198 2.26 -8.57 -13.18
CA ALA A 198 1.65 -8.79 -14.48
C ALA A 198 0.12 -8.77 -14.44
N GLN A 199 -0.51 -9.36 -13.42
CA GLN A 199 -1.97 -9.37 -13.29
C GLN A 199 -2.54 -8.01 -12.87
N LEU A 200 -1.86 -7.31 -11.97
CA LEU A 200 -2.26 -5.98 -11.53
C LEU A 200 -2.18 -4.97 -12.66
N GLN A 201 -1.14 -5.02 -13.51
CA GLN A 201 -1.05 -4.18 -14.71
C GLN A 201 -2.23 -4.40 -15.68
N LYS A 202 -2.69 -5.65 -15.85
CA LYS A 202 -3.89 -5.93 -16.67
C LYS A 202 -5.14 -5.30 -16.06
N LEU A 203 -5.30 -5.36 -14.73
CA LEU A 203 -6.42 -4.73 -14.03
C LEU A 203 -6.38 -3.20 -14.17
N ASP A 204 -5.18 -2.58 -14.05
CA ASP A 204 -4.99 -1.14 -14.25
C ASP A 204 -5.36 -0.71 -15.67
N ALA A 205 -4.95 -1.48 -16.67
CA ALA A 205 -5.32 -1.21 -18.07
C ALA A 205 -6.83 -1.30 -18.31
N ILE A 206 -7.51 -2.25 -17.67
CA ILE A 206 -8.99 -2.35 -17.73
C ILE A 206 -9.63 -1.14 -17.05
N GLU A 207 -9.17 -0.77 -15.85
CA GLU A 207 -9.69 0.37 -15.10
C GLU A 207 -9.56 1.68 -15.91
N GLN A 208 -8.40 1.88 -16.56
CA GLN A 208 -8.16 3.04 -17.41
C GLN A 208 -9.12 3.07 -18.64
N ARG A 209 -9.30 1.92 -19.31
CA ARG A 209 -10.24 1.83 -20.45
C ARG A 209 -11.68 2.13 -20.04
N VAL A 210 -12.12 1.59 -18.91
CA VAL A 210 -13.47 1.84 -18.37
C VAL A 210 -13.61 3.32 -18.00
N SER A 211 -12.64 3.93 -17.34
CA SER A 211 -12.65 5.35 -17.00
C SER A 211 -12.74 6.25 -18.23
N ASN A 212 -11.94 5.97 -19.26
CA ASN A 212 -11.97 6.70 -20.53
C ASN A 212 -13.32 6.56 -21.22
N SER A 213 -13.89 5.35 -21.25
CA SER A 213 -15.22 5.11 -21.84
C SER A 213 -16.32 5.90 -21.12
N ILE A 214 -16.27 5.94 -19.78
CA ILE A 214 -17.23 6.74 -18.98
C ILE A 214 -17.09 8.23 -19.30
N SER A 215 -15.85 8.74 -19.42
CA SER A 215 -15.62 10.15 -19.78
C SER A 215 -16.23 10.47 -21.15
N LEU A 216 -15.93 9.66 -22.16
CA LEU A 216 -16.48 9.84 -23.52
C LEU A 216 -18.01 9.78 -23.57
N ILE A 217 -18.63 8.87 -22.80
CA ILE A 217 -20.10 8.80 -22.71
C ILE A 217 -20.67 10.06 -22.06
N LYS A 218 -20.03 10.59 -21.01
CA LYS A 218 -20.45 11.84 -20.37
C LYS A 218 -20.34 13.04 -21.32
N GLU A 219 -19.24 13.15 -22.05
CA GLU A 219 -19.04 14.19 -23.07
C GLU A 219 -20.09 14.11 -24.18
N ARG A 220 -20.31 12.91 -24.73
CA ARG A 220 -21.35 12.67 -25.74
C ARG A 220 -22.73 13.05 -25.23
N ARG A 221 -23.07 12.65 -23.99
CA ARG A 221 -24.35 13.01 -23.38
C ARG A 221 -24.50 14.53 -23.25
N SER A 222 -23.47 15.22 -22.81
CA SER A 222 -23.48 16.68 -22.70
C SER A 222 -23.66 17.36 -24.06
N ALA A 223 -22.91 16.91 -25.08
CA ALA A 223 -23.02 17.43 -26.44
C ALA A 223 -24.42 17.20 -27.00
N PHE A 224 -25.01 16.03 -26.77
CA PHE A 224 -26.36 15.69 -27.22
C PHE A 224 -27.43 16.56 -26.58
N ILE A 225 -27.34 16.80 -25.28
CA ILE A 225 -28.23 17.73 -24.53
C ILE A 225 -28.12 19.13 -25.10
N THR A 226 -26.88 19.62 -25.32
CA THR A 226 -26.65 20.96 -25.87
C THR A 226 -27.24 21.09 -27.26
N ALA A 227 -27.01 20.13 -28.15
CA ALA A 227 -27.53 20.16 -29.53
C ALA A 227 -29.07 20.09 -29.56
N ALA A 228 -29.68 19.34 -28.63
CA ALA A 228 -31.15 19.28 -28.52
C ALA A 228 -31.75 20.59 -28.02
N VAL A 229 -31.16 21.20 -26.97
CA VAL A 229 -31.65 22.46 -26.38
C VAL A 229 -31.44 23.64 -27.32
N THR A 230 -30.36 23.63 -28.11
CA THR A 230 -30.09 24.72 -29.11
C THR A 230 -30.78 24.48 -30.46
N GLY A 231 -31.61 23.45 -30.61
CA GLY A 231 -32.35 23.20 -31.82
C GLY A 231 -31.50 22.66 -32.98
N GLN A 232 -30.30 22.18 -32.74
CA GLN A 232 -29.41 21.60 -33.73
C GLN A 232 -29.81 20.15 -34.11
N ILE A 233 -30.63 19.53 -33.28
CA ILE A 233 -31.19 18.18 -33.51
C ILE A 233 -32.71 18.28 -33.38
N ASP A 234 -33.44 17.79 -34.40
CA ASP A 234 -34.89 17.63 -34.30
C ASP A 234 -35.23 16.33 -33.57
N LEU A 235 -35.77 16.44 -32.37
CA LEU A 235 -36.15 15.30 -31.53
C LEU A 235 -37.45 14.64 -31.95
N ARG A 236 -38.18 15.22 -32.91
CA ARG A 236 -39.48 14.70 -33.39
C ARG A 236 -39.35 13.54 -34.38
N GLU A 237 -38.19 13.34 -34.97
CA GLU A 237 -37.92 12.23 -35.90
C GLU A 237 -37.42 10.95 -35.20
N SER A 238 -37.29 10.94 -33.86
CA SER A 238 -36.70 9.84 -33.06
C SER A 238 -37.71 9.09 -32.20
N ALA A 239 -39.00 9.16 -32.51
CA ALA A 239 -40.10 8.45 -31.82
C ALA A 239 -40.57 7.23 -32.62
#